data_401164681f887437de9192427284c3b8
#
_entry.id   401164681f887437de9192427284c3b8
#
_cell.length_a   1.000
_cell.length_b   1.000
_cell.length_c   1.000
_cell.angle_alpha   90.00
_cell.angle_beta   90.00
_cell.angle_gamma   90.00
#
_symmetry.space_group_name_H-M   'P 1'
#
loop_
_entity.id
_entity.type
_entity.pdbx_description
1 polymer ?
#
loop_
_entity_poly.entity_id
_entity_poly.type
_entity_poly.pdbx_seq_one_letter_code
_entity_poly.pdbx_strand_id
1 'polypeptide(L)'
;MNTSQVQEVAESLLDNPAVPVELATKLAKQYYGRYTKRRGSMVVDVVSSAWRNYDRVEKHIVPAFEKSVRTPDLKSLAKGIPNIPGLRGGEAVAMQEAAAGLLRFAKEKRPATLNDDEKIVKAWAKYAEPFRFTTKSEPYVGSVKKIGPALFAYLRMRAGADAIKADVWVARVLEEHGATFKKATDVIEVTRYAEAVADAMGVSRLVLDQMLWRGTWKITHAVLDELEKTTPWKKFARGYGKVRGRPVRPADIYGPKGMLDGWGISFKTPGDLWEVLARNMGGGMPPEVPKTLMNLCGPRVESLPARKAK
;
A
#
# COMPACT_ATOMS: atom_id res chain seq x y z
N MET A 1 -7.41 4.22 -24.88
CA MET A 1 -7.52 3.06 -23.98
C MET A 1 -8.41 2.04 -24.67
N ASN A 2 -7.99 0.79 -24.78
CA ASN A 2 -8.75 -0.28 -25.42
C ASN A 2 -9.72 -0.90 -24.41
N THR A 3 -11.03 -0.81 -24.63
CA THR A 3 -12.06 -1.29 -23.73
C THR A 3 -12.02 -2.81 -23.55
N SER A 4 -11.70 -3.58 -24.62
CA SER A 4 -11.52 -5.05 -24.53
C SER A 4 -10.39 -5.42 -23.56
N GLN A 5 -9.25 -4.75 -23.67
CA GLN A 5 -8.12 -5.00 -22.78
C GLN A 5 -8.42 -4.64 -21.32
N VAL A 6 -9.20 -3.58 -21.07
CA VAL A 6 -9.64 -3.23 -19.70
C VAL A 6 -10.51 -4.33 -19.12
N GLN A 7 -11.42 -4.88 -19.93
CA GLN A 7 -12.29 -5.98 -19.50
C GLN A 7 -11.52 -7.27 -19.21
N GLU A 8 -10.56 -7.62 -20.07
CA GLU A 8 -9.68 -8.78 -19.89
C GLU A 8 -8.85 -8.68 -18.60
N VAL A 9 -8.33 -7.49 -18.30
CA VAL A 9 -7.59 -7.24 -17.05
C VAL A 9 -8.50 -7.33 -15.83
N ALA A 10 -9.72 -6.78 -15.93
CA ALA A 10 -10.72 -6.87 -14.85
C ALA A 10 -11.10 -8.32 -14.54
N GLU A 11 -11.38 -9.13 -15.57
CA GLU A 11 -11.68 -10.55 -15.45
C GLU A 11 -10.48 -11.32 -14.86
N SER A 12 -9.27 -11.07 -15.37
CA SER A 12 -8.05 -11.68 -14.85
C SER A 12 -7.80 -11.37 -13.37
N LEU A 13 -8.12 -10.15 -12.92
CA LEU A 13 -8.03 -9.77 -11.51
C LEU A 13 -9.11 -10.42 -10.64
N LEU A 14 -10.31 -10.64 -11.18
CA LEU A 14 -11.40 -11.32 -10.47
C LEU A 14 -11.13 -12.82 -10.36
N ASP A 15 -10.62 -13.43 -11.43
CA ASP A 15 -10.30 -14.86 -11.47
C ASP A 15 -9.07 -15.21 -10.65
N ASN A 16 -8.13 -14.28 -10.54
CA ASN A 16 -6.84 -14.45 -9.87
C ASN A 16 -6.55 -13.33 -8.88
N PRO A 17 -7.43 -13.08 -7.89
CA PRO A 17 -7.19 -11.99 -6.96
C PRO A 17 -6.04 -12.36 -6.04
N ALA A 18 -4.99 -11.56 -6.05
CA ALA A 18 -3.97 -11.62 -5.00
C ALA A 18 -4.57 -11.26 -3.63
N VAL A 19 -5.61 -10.42 -3.63
CA VAL A 19 -6.45 -10.12 -2.46
C VAL A 19 -7.91 -10.27 -2.87
N PRO A 20 -8.70 -11.17 -2.22
CA PRO A 20 -10.12 -11.27 -2.48
C PRO A 20 -10.85 -9.94 -2.30
N VAL A 21 -11.86 -9.69 -3.16
CA VAL A 21 -12.64 -8.43 -3.17
C VAL A 21 -13.25 -8.13 -1.79
N GLU A 22 -13.74 -9.16 -1.09
CA GLU A 22 -14.34 -9.03 0.25
C GLU A 22 -13.32 -8.52 1.27
N LEU A 23 -12.10 -9.07 1.25
CA LEU A 23 -11.02 -8.63 2.12
C LEU A 23 -10.59 -7.20 1.76
N ALA A 24 -10.40 -6.91 0.48
CA ALA A 24 -10.06 -5.57 0.01
C ALA A 24 -11.13 -4.54 0.41
N THR A 25 -12.41 -4.91 0.31
CA THR A 25 -13.54 -4.07 0.76
C THR A 25 -13.48 -3.80 2.27
N LYS A 26 -13.21 -4.82 3.08
CA LYS A 26 -13.03 -4.64 4.53
C LYS A 26 -11.88 -3.68 4.85
N LEU A 27 -10.77 -3.83 4.15
CA LEU A 27 -9.59 -2.99 4.33
C LEU A 27 -9.83 -1.55 3.87
N ALA A 28 -10.55 -1.36 2.75
CA ALA A 28 -10.95 -0.05 2.26
C ALA A 28 -11.84 0.70 3.27
N LYS A 29 -12.80 0.02 3.90
CA LYS A 29 -13.64 0.61 4.95
C LYS A 29 -12.83 1.10 6.16
N GLN A 30 -11.74 0.43 6.50
CA GLN A 30 -10.87 0.80 7.63
C GLN A 30 -9.84 1.88 7.27
N TYR A 31 -9.64 2.14 5.99
CA TYR A 31 -8.52 2.94 5.48
C TYR A 31 -8.54 4.39 5.96
N TYR A 32 -9.71 5.04 5.91
CA TYR A 32 -9.91 6.38 6.43
C TYR A 32 -9.70 6.47 7.95
N GLY A 33 -10.17 5.46 8.69
CA GLY A 33 -10.17 5.44 10.15
C GLY A 33 -8.79 5.38 10.78
N ARG A 34 -7.76 4.94 10.04
CA ARG A 34 -6.41 4.74 10.57
C ARG A 34 -5.80 5.95 11.28
N TYR A 35 -6.08 7.15 10.79
CA TYR A 35 -5.55 8.40 11.33
C TYR A 35 -6.63 9.30 11.94
N THR A 36 -7.74 8.72 12.39
CA THR A 36 -8.76 9.47 13.14
C THR A 36 -8.14 10.16 14.35
N LYS A 37 -8.43 11.43 14.54
CA LYS A 37 -7.84 12.31 15.57
C LYS A 37 -6.31 12.54 15.45
N ARG A 38 -5.69 12.10 14.35
CA ARG A 38 -4.24 12.20 14.10
C ARG A 38 -3.96 12.62 12.65
N ARG A 39 -4.63 13.66 12.15
CA ARG A 39 -4.54 14.04 10.73
C ARG A 39 -3.20 14.66 10.33
N GLY A 40 -2.43 15.18 11.28
CA GLY A 40 -1.02 15.50 11.07
C GLY A 40 -0.19 14.25 10.73
N SER A 41 -0.37 13.15 11.49
CA SER A 41 0.28 11.85 11.18
C SER A 41 -0.12 11.30 9.80
N MET A 42 -1.36 11.55 9.36
CA MET A 42 -1.81 11.20 8.01
C MET A 42 -0.97 11.88 6.92
N VAL A 43 -0.70 13.16 7.08
CA VAL A 43 0.12 13.92 6.12
C VAL A 43 1.57 13.42 6.16
N VAL A 44 2.10 13.15 7.36
CA VAL A 44 3.46 12.58 7.52
C VAL A 44 3.57 11.22 6.84
N ASP A 45 2.61 10.31 7.05
CA ASP A 45 2.55 9.00 6.38
C ASP A 45 2.63 9.17 4.86
N VAL A 46 1.72 9.97 4.31
CA VAL A 46 1.61 10.14 2.86
C VAL A 46 2.89 10.70 2.24
N VAL A 47 3.38 11.83 2.75
CA VAL A 47 4.53 12.51 2.14
C VAL A 47 5.81 11.67 2.29
N SER A 48 6.01 11.02 3.43
CA SER A 48 7.18 10.17 3.64
C SER A 48 7.14 8.83 2.90
N SER A 49 6.00 8.41 2.37
CA SER A 49 5.88 7.15 1.64
C SER A 49 6.55 7.16 0.26
N ALA A 50 6.89 8.33 -0.27
CA ALA A 50 7.51 8.46 -1.59
C ALA A 50 8.85 7.70 -1.68
N TRP A 51 8.94 6.71 -2.60
CA TRP A 51 10.16 5.95 -2.88
C TRP A 51 10.81 5.32 -1.62
N ARG A 52 9.99 4.87 -0.66
CA ARG A 52 10.44 4.31 0.60
C ARG A 52 9.79 2.97 0.89
N ASN A 53 10.52 2.11 1.59
CA ASN A 53 9.90 0.95 2.22
C ASN A 53 8.86 1.46 3.24
N TYR A 54 7.62 1.03 3.07
CA TYR A 54 6.50 1.50 3.86
C TYR A 54 6.60 1.13 5.35
N ASP A 55 7.23 0.01 5.66
CA ASP A 55 7.51 -0.40 7.04
C ASP A 55 8.33 0.66 7.81
N ARG A 56 9.27 1.32 7.12
CA ARG A 56 10.04 2.40 7.72
C ARG A 56 9.18 3.62 8.03
N VAL A 57 8.22 3.92 7.18
CA VAL A 57 7.27 5.02 7.42
C VAL A 57 6.40 4.71 8.62
N GLU A 58 5.80 3.53 8.62
CA GLU A 58 4.83 3.07 9.62
C GLU A 58 5.46 2.83 11.00
N LYS A 59 6.65 2.22 11.05
CA LYS A 59 7.29 1.79 12.30
C LYS A 59 8.25 2.84 12.89
N HIS A 60 8.73 3.79 12.09
CA HIS A 60 9.74 4.73 12.56
C HIS A 60 9.37 6.20 12.34
N ILE A 61 8.98 6.61 11.12
CA ILE A 61 8.79 8.04 10.82
C ILE A 61 7.52 8.59 11.48
N VAL A 62 6.38 7.93 11.27
CA VAL A 62 5.10 8.35 11.86
C VAL A 62 5.16 8.31 13.40
N PRO A 63 5.62 7.22 14.04
CA PRO A 63 5.76 7.20 15.50
C PRO A 63 6.75 8.24 16.05
N ALA A 64 7.83 8.56 15.33
CA ALA A 64 8.76 9.62 15.75
C ALA A 64 8.08 10.99 15.75
N PHE A 65 7.27 11.30 14.73
CA PHE A 65 6.45 12.52 14.73
C PHE A 65 5.46 12.54 15.89
N GLU A 66 4.71 11.46 16.10
CA GLU A 66 3.70 11.38 17.17
C GLU A 66 4.30 11.56 18.56
N LYS A 67 5.52 11.05 18.79
CA LYS A 67 6.25 11.26 20.05
C LYS A 67 6.80 12.67 20.24
N SER A 68 7.00 13.40 19.14
CA SER A 68 7.62 14.73 19.17
C SER A 68 6.63 15.87 19.36
N VAL A 69 5.34 15.61 19.26
CA VAL A 69 4.27 16.61 19.40
C VAL A 69 3.23 16.16 20.44
N ARG A 70 2.62 17.14 21.13
CA ARG A 70 1.58 16.84 22.10
C ARG A 70 0.30 16.25 21.45
N THR A 71 -0.09 16.81 20.30
CA THR A 71 -1.21 16.34 19.48
C THR A 71 -0.75 16.23 18.04
N PRO A 72 -0.86 15.07 17.40
CA PRO A 72 -0.42 14.87 16.02
C PRO A 72 -1.47 15.32 15.00
N ASP A 73 -1.98 16.56 15.18
CA ASP A 73 -2.98 17.22 14.36
C ASP A 73 -2.36 18.08 13.25
N LEU A 74 -3.20 18.63 12.36
CA LEU A 74 -2.77 19.50 11.27
C LEU A 74 -2.12 20.77 11.79
N LYS A 75 -2.62 21.34 12.90
CA LYS A 75 -2.11 22.59 13.48
C LYS A 75 -0.70 22.42 14.02
N SER A 76 -0.44 21.31 14.70
CA SER A 76 0.91 20.99 15.21
C SER A 76 1.88 20.78 14.06
N LEU A 77 1.47 20.06 13.01
CA LEU A 77 2.31 19.83 11.84
C LEU A 77 2.60 21.12 11.06
N ALA A 78 1.61 22.01 10.91
CA ALA A 78 1.76 23.28 10.21
C ALA A 78 2.69 24.27 10.92
N LYS A 79 2.87 24.15 12.24
CA LYS A 79 3.80 25.00 13.01
C LYS A 79 5.27 24.62 12.80
N GLY A 80 5.54 23.43 12.34
CA GLY A 80 6.87 22.91 12.06
C GLY A 80 7.02 21.45 12.47
N ILE A 81 7.94 20.78 11.83
CA ILE A 81 8.29 19.41 12.13
C ILE A 81 9.61 19.41 12.89
N PRO A 82 9.67 18.76 14.07
CA PRO A 82 10.93 18.48 14.73
C PRO A 82 11.85 17.65 13.82
N ASN A 83 13.13 17.62 14.12
CA ASN A 83 14.06 16.79 13.37
C ASN A 83 13.71 15.30 13.53
N ILE A 84 13.05 14.74 12.54
CA ILE A 84 12.67 13.33 12.51
C ILE A 84 13.73 12.56 11.73
N PRO A 85 14.41 11.57 12.35
CA PRO A 85 15.40 10.76 11.66
C PRO A 85 14.79 10.03 10.45
N GLY A 86 15.49 10.14 9.31
CA GLY A 86 15.10 9.45 8.08
C GLY A 86 14.18 10.23 7.14
N LEU A 87 13.81 11.46 7.44
CA LEU A 87 13.22 12.36 6.45
C LEU A 87 14.29 12.79 5.42
N ARG A 88 13.85 12.88 4.17
CA ARG A 88 14.70 13.35 3.06
C ARG A 88 14.56 14.85 2.88
N GLY A 89 15.55 15.48 2.28
CA GLY A 89 15.56 16.92 2.07
C GLY A 89 14.27 17.47 1.45
N GLY A 90 13.63 18.43 2.12
CA GLY A 90 12.41 19.10 1.73
C GLY A 90 11.10 18.32 1.99
N GLU A 91 11.14 17.09 2.56
CA GLU A 91 9.91 16.39 2.96
C GLU A 91 9.24 17.07 4.15
N ALA A 92 10.03 17.51 5.15
CA ALA A 92 9.52 18.26 6.29
C ALA A 92 8.77 19.52 5.85
N VAL A 93 9.35 20.28 4.91
CA VAL A 93 8.70 21.47 4.33
C VAL A 93 7.41 21.10 3.61
N ALA A 94 7.44 20.06 2.79
CA ALA A 94 6.23 19.62 2.06
C ALA A 94 5.10 19.18 3.01
N MET A 95 5.42 18.50 4.10
CA MET A 95 4.46 18.09 5.13
C MET A 95 3.85 19.32 5.83
N GLN A 96 4.69 20.28 6.21
CA GLN A 96 4.28 21.51 6.85
C GLN A 96 3.38 22.34 5.92
N GLU A 97 3.80 22.53 4.67
CA GLU A 97 3.02 23.27 3.66
C GLU A 97 1.68 22.59 3.33
N ALA A 98 1.66 21.25 3.25
CA ALA A 98 0.41 20.50 3.03
C ALA A 98 -0.57 20.67 4.21
N ALA A 99 -0.08 20.56 5.45
CA ALA A 99 -0.91 20.79 6.62
C ALA A 99 -1.42 22.24 6.69
N ALA A 100 -0.56 23.23 6.45
CA ALA A 100 -0.94 24.64 6.35
C ALA A 100 -1.95 24.89 5.22
N GLY A 101 -1.80 24.23 4.08
CA GLY A 101 -2.71 24.28 2.96
C GLY A 101 -4.12 23.77 3.31
N LEU A 102 -4.21 22.64 4.02
CA LEU A 102 -5.49 22.11 4.53
C LEU A 102 -6.17 23.07 5.49
N LEU A 103 -5.42 23.66 6.40
CA LEU A 103 -5.95 24.68 7.34
C LEU A 103 -6.39 25.95 6.60
N ARG A 104 -5.63 26.39 5.59
CA ARG A 104 -6.01 27.52 4.73
C ARG A 104 -7.29 27.23 3.95
N PHE A 105 -7.43 26.02 3.38
CA PHE A 105 -8.65 25.56 2.72
C PHE A 105 -9.88 25.70 3.65
N ALA A 106 -9.76 25.24 4.90
CA ALA A 106 -10.85 25.38 5.87
C ALA A 106 -11.23 26.84 6.14
N LYS A 107 -10.22 27.71 6.33
CA LYS A 107 -10.42 29.13 6.59
C LYS A 107 -11.09 29.85 5.40
N GLU A 108 -10.69 29.53 4.18
CA GLU A 108 -11.19 30.21 2.98
C GLU A 108 -12.55 29.68 2.51
N LYS A 109 -12.83 28.39 2.68
CA LYS A 109 -14.03 27.77 2.10
C LYS A 109 -15.23 27.75 3.05
N ARG A 110 -15.05 27.32 4.29
CA ARG A 110 -16.15 27.21 5.27
C ARG A 110 -15.65 27.31 6.71
N PRO A 111 -15.23 28.51 7.18
CA PRO A 111 -14.59 28.64 8.50
C PRO A 111 -15.48 28.22 9.67
N ALA A 112 -16.81 28.41 9.58
CA ALA A 112 -17.74 28.09 10.66
C ALA A 112 -17.99 26.56 10.81
N THR A 113 -17.86 25.77 9.75
CA THR A 113 -18.22 24.34 9.74
C THR A 113 -17.01 23.41 9.73
N LEU A 114 -15.87 23.87 9.21
CA LEU A 114 -14.62 23.09 9.16
C LEU A 114 -13.75 23.43 10.37
N ASN A 115 -14.24 23.09 11.56
CA ASN A 115 -13.65 23.44 12.84
C ASN A 115 -12.80 22.33 13.48
N ASP A 116 -12.73 21.17 12.83
CA ASP A 116 -11.88 20.05 13.24
C ASP A 116 -11.19 19.39 12.02
N ASP A 117 -10.08 18.72 12.26
CA ASP A 117 -9.26 18.10 11.23
C ASP A 117 -10.00 17.05 10.40
N GLU A 118 -10.93 16.31 11.01
CA GLU A 118 -11.71 15.27 10.31
C GLU A 118 -12.59 15.89 9.22
N LYS A 119 -13.30 16.95 9.58
CA LYS A 119 -14.16 17.70 8.65
C LYS A 119 -13.33 18.38 7.57
N ILE A 120 -12.19 18.96 7.95
CA ILE A 120 -11.26 19.63 7.02
C ILE A 120 -10.79 18.67 5.94
N VAL A 121 -10.19 17.54 6.32
CA VAL A 121 -9.60 16.62 5.35
C VAL A 121 -10.66 15.99 4.45
N LYS A 122 -11.82 15.63 5.00
CA LYS A 122 -12.93 15.05 4.24
C LYS A 122 -13.52 16.05 3.22
N ALA A 123 -13.73 17.30 3.63
CA ALA A 123 -14.21 18.35 2.74
C ALA A 123 -13.19 18.68 1.65
N TRP A 124 -11.89 18.75 2.02
CA TRP A 124 -10.81 18.96 1.06
C TRP A 124 -10.74 17.81 0.05
N ALA A 125 -10.83 16.57 0.48
CA ALA A 125 -10.74 15.40 -0.42
C ALA A 125 -11.82 15.44 -1.51
N LYS A 126 -13.04 15.87 -1.16
CA LYS A 126 -14.14 16.10 -2.11
C LYS A 126 -13.86 17.30 -3.02
N TYR A 127 -13.38 18.41 -2.47
CA TYR A 127 -12.99 19.58 -3.27
C TYR A 127 -11.88 19.27 -4.26
N ALA A 128 -10.94 18.42 -3.88
CA ALA A 128 -9.76 18.06 -4.66
C ALA A 128 -10.04 17.07 -5.82
N GLU A 129 -11.23 16.46 -5.88
CA GLU A 129 -11.60 15.47 -6.90
C GLU A 129 -11.42 15.95 -8.35
N PRO A 130 -11.90 17.15 -8.76
CA PRO A 130 -11.71 17.62 -10.13
C PRO A 130 -10.24 17.77 -10.54
N PHE A 131 -9.35 17.94 -9.58
CA PHE A 131 -7.91 18.17 -9.80
C PHE A 131 -7.08 16.88 -9.88
N ARG A 132 -7.70 15.67 -9.86
CA ARG A 132 -6.96 14.41 -9.81
C ARG A 132 -5.98 14.19 -10.97
N PHE A 133 -6.28 14.76 -12.13
CA PHE A 133 -5.39 14.72 -13.29
C PHE A 133 -4.57 16.01 -13.51
N THR A 134 -4.90 17.06 -12.80
CA THR A 134 -4.23 18.37 -12.86
C THR A 134 -3.77 18.82 -11.48
N THR A 135 -3.12 17.91 -10.75
CA THR A 135 -2.75 18.07 -9.34
C THR A 135 -2.14 19.42 -9.02
N LYS A 136 -1.25 19.93 -9.87
CA LYS A 136 -0.58 21.21 -9.62
C LYS A 136 -1.48 22.44 -9.70
N SER A 137 -2.68 22.29 -10.25
CA SER A 137 -3.70 23.35 -10.28
C SER A 137 -4.55 23.41 -9.01
N GLU A 138 -4.42 22.41 -8.13
CA GLU A 138 -5.08 22.42 -6.82
C GLU A 138 -4.27 23.32 -5.85
N PRO A 139 -4.88 24.42 -5.33
CA PRO A 139 -4.10 25.52 -4.74
C PRO A 139 -3.63 25.27 -3.29
N TYR A 140 -4.18 24.28 -2.59
CA TYR A 140 -3.91 24.07 -1.17
C TYR A 140 -2.84 23.03 -0.88
N VAL A 141 -2.92 21.88 -1.55
CA VAL A 141 -2.04 20.74 -1.31
C VAL A 141 -1.35 20.27 -2.58
N GLY A 142 -2.07 20.23 -3.69
CA GLY A 142 -1.53 19.75 -4.97
C GLY A 142 -0.42 20.63 -5.53
N SER A 143 -0.47 21.94 -5.27
CA SER A 143 0.58 22.90 -5.64
C SER A 143 1.87 22.74 -4.84
N VAL A 144 1.83 22.10 -3.66
CA VAL A 144 2.99 21.93 -2.78
C VAL A 144 4.11 21.18 -3.51
N LYS A 145 5.34 21.69 -3.36
CA LYS A 145 6.52 21.04 -3.93
C LYS A 145 6.66 19.63 -3.35
N LYS A 146 7.05 18.66 -4.17
CA LYS A 146 7.14 17.22 -3.87
C LYS A 146 5.81 16.45 -3.78
N ILE A 147 4.66 17.09 -3.72
CA ILE A 147 3.39 16.39 -3.86
C ILE A 147 3.07 16.26 -5.35
N GLY A 148 3.36 15.10 -5.91
CA GLY A 148 2.97 14.71 -7.27
C GLY A 148 1.62 13.98 -7.28
N PRO A 149 1.12 13.58 -8.48
CA PRO A 149 -0.19 12.96 -8.64
C PRO A 149 -0.41 11.73 -7.74
N ALA A 150 0.58 10.84 -7.59
CA ALA A 150 0.46 9.65 -6.75
C ALA A 150 0.30 9.99 -5.25
N LEU A 151 1.08 10.95 -4.72
CA LEU A 151 0.94 11.37 -3.32
C LEU A 151 -0.34 12.17 -3.09
N PHE A 152 -0.76 12.95 -4.06
CA PHE A 152 -2.03 13.68 -4.02
C PHE A 152 -3.23 12.70 -3.96
N ALA A 153 -3.22 11.69 -4.82
CA ALA A 153 -4.22 10.62 -4.77
C ALA A 153 -4.19 9.89 -3.42
N TYR A 154 -2.99 9.55 -2.92
CA TYR A 154 -2.83 8.88 -1.64
C TYR A 154 -3.38 9.71 -0.47
N LEU A 155 -3.11 11.03 -0.45
CA LEU A 155 -3.65 11.91 0.57
C LEU A 155 -5.18 11.98 0.51
N ARG A 156 -5.76 12.04 -0.70
CA ARG A 156 -7.21 12.00 -0.91
C ARG A 156 -7.82 10.69 -0.39
N MET A 157 -7.20 9.55 -0.67
CA MET A 157 -7.63 8.25 -0.14
C MET A 157 -7.62 8.24 1.40
N ARG A 158 -6.55 8.71 2.02
CA ARG A 158 -6.44 8.82 3.49
C ARG A 158 -7.42 9.81 4.08
N ALA A 159 -7.85 10.79 3.30
CA ALA A 159 -8.87 11.77 3.67
C ALA A 159 -10.31 11.30 3.38
N GLY A 160 -10.49 10.07 2.87
CA GLY A 160 -11.79 9.42 2.69
C GLY A 160 -12.38 9.52 1.29
N ALA A 161 -11.60 9.93 0.28
CA ALA A 161 -12.04 9.87 -1.11
C ALA A 161 -11.93 8.45 -1.67
N ASP A 162 -12.81 8.13 -2.59
CA ASP A 162 -12.67 6.96 -3.45
C ASP A 162 -11.65 7.28 -4.56
N ALA A 163 -10.41 6.91 -4.34
CA ALA A 163 -9.29 7.17 -5.23
C ALA A 163 -8.31 5.98 -5.24
N ILE A 164 -7.39 5.97 -6.19
CA ILE A 164 -6.34 4.96 -6.31
C ILE A 164 -4.98 5.65 -6.39
N LYS A 165 -4.00 5.15 -5.65
CA LYS A 165 -2.62 5.60 -5.72
C LYS A 165 -1.91 4.87 -6.85
N ALA A 166 -2.12 5.31 -8.07
CA ALA A 166 -1.49 4.74 -9.26
C ALA A 166 0.01 5.08 -9.31
N ASP A 167 0.82 4.27 -8.66
CA ASP A 167 2.28 4.33 -8.73
C ASP A 167 2.84 3.15 -9.55
N VAL A 168 4.16 3.04 -9.64
CA VAL A 168 4.83 1.98 -10.39
C VAL A 168 4.49 0.56 -9.94
N TRP A 169 4.04 0.38 -8.71
CA TRP A 169 3.61 -0.92 -8.20
C TRP A 169 2.24 -1.30 -8.74
N VAL A 170 1.32 -0.34 -8.72
CA VAL A 170 -0.01 -0.50 -9.33
C VAL A 170 0.13 -0.80 -10.82
N ALA A 171 0.98 -0.04 -11.53
CA ALA A 171 1.25 -0.28 -12.94
C ALA A 171 1.74 -1.71 -13.20
N ARG A 172 2.73 -2.19 -12.43
CA ARG A 172 3.27 -3.55 -12.59
C ARG A 172 2.23 -4.63 -12.38
N VAL A 173 1.43 -4.53 -11.32
CA VAL A 173 0.38 -5.53 -11.08
C VAL A 173 -0.64 -5.54 -12.21
N LEU A 174 -1.04 -4.38 -12.71
CA LEU A 174 -1.92 -4.29 -13.88
C LEU A 174 -1.26 -4.90 -15.14
N GLU A 175 0.04 -4.67 -15.37
CA GLU A 175 0.80 -5.28 -16.47
C GLU A 175 0.89 -6.81 -16.34
N GLU A 176 1.04 -7.34 -15.13
CA GLU A 176 0.99 -8.79 -14.86
C GLU A 176 -0.35 -9.43 -15.23
N HIS A 177 -1.43 -8.64 -15.21
CA HIS A 177 -2.78 -9.04 -15.64
C HIS A 177 -3.11 -8.66 -17.10
N GLY A 178 -2.13 -8.19 -17.89
CA GLY A 178 -2.29 -7.94 -19.32
C GLY A 178 -2.46 -6.47 -19.71
N ALA A 179 -2.40 -5.52 -18.77
CA ALA A 179 -2.38 -4.10 -19.11
C ALA A 179 -1.09 -3.72 -19.86
N THR A 180 -1.19 -2.72 -20.72
CA THR A 180 -0.03 -2.14 -21.42
C THR A 180 -0.03 -0.63 -21.24
N PHE A 181 1.10 -0.08 -20.81
CA PHE A 181 1.30 1.36 -20.66
C PHE A 181 2.38 1.85 -21.60
N LYS A 182 2.18 3.02 -22.22
CA LYS A 182 3.25 3.71 -22.97
C LYS A 182 4.43 3.99 -22.06
N LYS A 183 4.13 4.35 -20.80
CA LYS A 183 5.11 4.59 -19.75
C LYS A 183 4.53 4.25 -18.38
N ALA A 184 4.93 3.15 -17.80
CA ALA A 184 4.47 2.71 -16.48
C ALA A 184 4.68 3.74 -15.34
N THR A 185 5.55 4.74 -15.56
CA THR A 185 5.76 5.87 -14.65
C THR A 185 4.84 7.06 -14.92
N ASP A 186 4.00 7.02 -15.97
CA ASP A 186 2.97 8.04 -16.20
C ASP A 186 1.78 7.78 -15.27
N VAL A 187 1.81 8.41 -14.12
CA VAL A 187 0.78 8.28 -13.09
C VAL A 187 -0.61 8.61 -13.61
N ILE A 188 -0.74 9.53 -14.56
CA ILE A 188 -2.05 9.93 -15.11
C ILE A 188 -2.60 8.82 -16.01
N GLU A 189 -1.78 8.24 -16.88
CA GLU A 189 -2.16 7.12 -17.74
C GLU A 189 -2.57 5.92 -16.88
N VAL A 190 -1.73 5.56 -15.90
CA VAL A 190 -2.01 4.43 -14.99
C VAL A 190 -3.27 4.68 -14.15
N THR A 191 -3.48 5.90 -13.66
CA THR A 191 -4.70 6.24 -12.90
C THR A 191 -5.96 6.05 -13.75
N ARG A 192 -5.98 6.59 -14.97
CA ARG A 192 -7.14 6.43 -15.87
C ARG A 192 -7.44 4.97 -16.19
N TYR A 193 -6.39 4.20 -16.41
CA TYR A 193 -6.54 2.78 -16.70
C TYR A 193 -7.08 2.02 -15.48
N ALA A 194 -6.50 2.25 -14.31
CA ALA A 194 -6.94 1.62 -13.06
C ALA A 194 -8.38 2.02 -12.69
N GLU A 195 -8.79 3.28 -12.90
CA GLU A 195 -10.19 3.71 -12.70
C GLU A 195 -11.13 2.95 -13.63
N ALA A 196 -10.77 2.77 -14.90
CA ALA A 196 -11.58 2.01 -15.85
C ALA A 196 -11.66 0.51 -15.48
N VAL A 197 -10.59 -0.07 -14.97
CA VAL A 197 -10.60 -1.46 -14.45
C VAL A 197 -11.51 -1.58 -13.23
N ALA A 198 -11.46 -0.62 -12.30
CA ALA A 198 -12.35 -0.60 -11.14
C ALA A 198 -13.83 -0.55 -11.56
N ASP A 199 -14.14 0.32 -12.55
CA ASP A 199 -15.48 0.45 -13.10
C ASP A 199 -15.94 -0.87 -13.79
N ALA A 200 -15.06 -1.52 -14.56
CA ALA A 200 -15.34 -2.81 -15.21
C ALA A 200 -15.55 -3.95 -14.20
N MET A 201 -14.82 -3.93 -13.08
CA MET A 201 -14.99 -4.90 -11.98
C MET A 201 -16.22 -4.61 -11.10
N GLY A 202 -16.86 -3.45 -11.22
CA GLY A 202 -17.93 -3.01 -10.33
C GLY A 202 -17.49 -2.74 -8.89
N VAL A 203 -16.22 -2.38 -8.68
CA VAL A 203 -15.66 -2.08 -7.35
C VAL A 203 -15.26 -0.62 -7.23
N SER A 204 -15.13 -0.11 -6.00
CA SER A 204 -14.59 1.23 -5.80
C SER A 204 -13.09 1.28 -6.11
N ARG A 205 -12.59 2.47 -6.47
CA ARG A 205 -11.16 2.71 -6.75
C ARG A 205 -10.29 2.35 -5.56
N LEU A 206 -10.75 2.66 -4.35
CA LEU A 206 -10.04 2.32 -3.11
C LEU A 206 -10.02 0.80 -2.86
N VAL A 207 -11.06 0.07 -3.23
CA VAL A 207 -11.08 -1.41 -3.16
C VAL A 207 -10.05 -1.99 -4.13
N LEU A 208 -10.04 -1.53 -5.38
CA LEU A 208 -9.03 -1.95 -6.36
C LEU A 208 -7.60 -1.62 -5.87
N ASP A 209 -7.37 -0.43 -5.31
CA ASP A 209 -6.07 -0.07 -4.72
C ASP A 209 -5.63 -1.08 -3.65
N GLN A 210 -6.56 -1.49 -2.77
CA GLN A 210 -6.24 -2.48 -1.74
C GLN A 210 -5.96 -3.87 -2.35
N MET A 211 -6.61 -4.25 -3.44
CA MET A 211 -6.33 -5.48 -4.17
C MET A 211 -4.91 -5.44 -4.76
N LEU A 212 -4.58 -4.38 -5.49
CA LEU A 212 -3.32 -4.25 -6.22
C LEU A 212 -2.12 -4.05 -5.28
N TRP A 213 -2.24 -3.10 -4.34
CA TRP A 213 -1.11 -2.73 -3.49
C TRP A 213 -0.75 -3.78 -2.44
N ARG A 214 -1.75 -4.53 -1.93
CA ARG A 214 -1.52 -5.60 -0.96
C ARG A 214 -1.20 -6.94 -1.60
N GLY A 215 -1.45 -7.06 -2.89
CA GLY A 215 -1.34 -8.33 -3.62
C GLY A 215 0.01 -8.99 -3.55
N THR A 216 1.08 -8.22 -3.64
CA THR A 216 2.43 -8.80 -3.69
C THR A 216 3.19 -8.77 -2.36
N TRP A 217 3.03 -7.71 -1.55
CA TRP A 217 3.89 -7.50 -0.39
C TRP A 217 3.27 -7.83 0.96
N LYS A 218 2.01 -7.46 1.20
CA LYS A 218 1.43 -7.61 2.54
C LYS A 218 0.79 -8.96 2.80
N ILE A 219 0.28 -9.62 1.78
CA ILE A 219 -0.15 -11.02 1.94
C ILE A 219 1.08 -11.88 2.14
N THR A 220 2.15 -11.63 1.40
CA THR A 220 3.42 -12.30 1.61
C THR A 220 3.95 -12.07 3.02
N HIS A 221 3.88 -10.84 3.56
CA HIS A 221 4.23 -10.55 4.95
C HIS A 221 3.30 -11.27 5.94
N ALA A 222 1.99 -11.20 5.74
CA ALA A 222 1.04 -11.89 6.63
C ALA A 222 1.20 -13.40 6.59
N VAL A 223 1.45 -13.98 5.41
CA VAL A 223 1.75 -15.41 5.26
C VAL A 223 3.06 -15.76 5.95
N LEU A 224 4.10 -14.94 5.82
CA LEU A 224 5.36 -15.17 6.50
C LEU A 224 5.27 -14.97 8.01
N ASP A 225 4.52 -13.98 8.48
CA ASP A 225 4.24 -13.79 9.91
C ASP A 225 3.53 -15.00 10.52
N GLU A 226 2.61 -15.63 9.78
CA GLU A 226 1.98 -16.88 10.22
C GLU A 226 2.94 -18.08 10.11
N LEU A 227 3.74 -18.17 9.04
CA LEU A 227 4.76 -19.19 8.88
C LEU A 227 5.83 -19.11 9.97
N GLU A 228 6.22 -17.91 10.39
CA GLU A 228 7.19 -17.69 11.47
C GLU A 228 6.73 -18.30 12.80
N LYS A 229 5.44 -18.47 13.02
CA LYS A 229 4.87 -19.13 14.19
C LYS A 229 5.03 -20.64 14.14
N THR A 230 5.24 -21.22 12.93
CA THR A 230 5.32 -22.68 12.74
C THR A 230 6.68 -23.26 13.10
N THR A 231 6.70 -24.51 13.55
CA THR A 231 7.94 -25.23 13.87
C THR A 231 8.85 -25.44 12.67
N PRO A 232 8.35 -25.83 11.46
CA PRO A 232 9.17 -25.94 10.24
C PRO A 232 9.86 -24.64 9.89
N TRP A 233 9.15 -23.50 9.93
CA TRP A 233 9.77 -22.19 9.68
C TRP A 233 10.88 -21.86 10.68
N LYS A 234 10.64 -22.09 11.97
CA LYS A 234 11.64 -21.83 13.02
C LYS A 234 12.91 -22.65 12.83
N LYS A 235 12.79 -23.90 12.34
CA LYS A 235 13.94 -24.75 11.98
C LYS A 235 14.70 -24.19 10.79
N PHE A 236 13.98 -23.83 9.71
CA PHE A 236 14.55 -23.23 8.52
C PHE A 236 15.24 -21.89 8.81
N ALA A 237 14.56 -20.97 9.49
CA ALA A 237 15.09 -19.66 9.85
C ALA A 237 16.35 -19.77 10.73
N ARG A 238 16.36 -20.73 11.66
CA ARG A 238 17.52 -21.01 12.52
C ARG A 238 18.70 -21.55 11.73
N GLY A 239 18.46 -22.48 10.81
CA GLY A 239 19.49 -23.03 9.92
C GLY A 239 20.07 -21.97 8.98
N TYR A 240 19.20 -21.22 8.32
CA TYR A 240 19.60 -20.14 7.41
C TYR A 240 20.28 -18.98 8.13
N GLY A 241 19.80 -18.63 9.33
CA GLY A 241 20.43 -17.62 10.19
C GLY A 241 21.84 -17.99 10.62
N LYS A 242 22.11 -19.28 10.89
CA LYS A 242 23.47 -19.77 11.20
C LYS A 242 24.41 -19.58 10.02
N VAL A 243 23.97 -19.89 8.80
CA VAL A 243 24.76 -19.70 7.57
C VAL A 243 25.03 -18.20 7.32
N ARG A 244 24.08 -17.33 7.62
CA ARG A 244 24.19 -15.89 7.45
C ARG A 244 24.84 -15.17 8.62
N GLY A 245 25.02 -15.81 9.76
CA GLY A 245 25.55 -15.20 10.98
C GLY A 245 24.63 -14.14 11.64
N ARG A 246 23.35 -14.09 11.23
CA ARG A 246 22.35 -13.16 11.77
C ARG A 246 20.94 -13.71 11.64
N PRO A 247 19.96 -13.18 12.43
CA PRO A 247 18.56 -13.54 12.30
C PRO A 247 18.03 -13.31 10.88
N VAL A 248 17.22 -14.24 10.38
CA VAL A 248 16.54 -14.13 9.08
C VAL A 248 15.37 -13.17 9.20
N ARG A 249 15.29 -12.23 8.27
CA ARG A 249 14.17 -11.31 8.13
C ARG A 249 13.37 -11.67 6.87
N PRO A 250 12.07 -11.33 6.81
CA PRO A 250 11.29 -11.52 5.59
C PRO A 250 11.97 -10.96 4.33
N ALA A 251 12.55 -9.76 4.41
CA ALA A 251 13.29 -9.15 3.30
C ALA A 251 14.52 -9.96 2.84
N ASP A 252 15.10 -10.80 3.69
CA ASP A 252 16.21 -11.69 3.32
C ASP A 252 15.74 -12.86 2.45
N ILE A 253 14.45 -13.13 2.41
CA ILE A 253 13.86 -14.21 1.62
C ILE A 253 13.36 -13.69 0.26
N TYR A 254 12.52 -12.66 0.27
CA TYR A 254 11.81 -12.19 -0.93
C TYR A 254 12.05 -10.71 -1.30
N GLY A 255 12.85 -10.00 -0.52
CA GLY A 255 13.24 -8.64 -0.88
C GLY A 255 14.23 -8.60 -2.06
N PRO A 256 14.46 -7.43 -2.66
CA PRO A 256 15.53 -7.23 -3.62
C PRO A 256 16.86 -7.70 -3.00
N LYS A 257 17.58 -8.58 -3.70
CA LYS A 257 18.76 -9.30 -3.20
C LYS A 257 18.48 -10.28 -2.05
N GLY A 258 17.22 -10.67 -1.87
CA GLY A 258 16.83 -11.76 -0.97
C GLY A 258 17.20 -13.13 -1.54
N MET A 259 16.89 -14.19 -0.76
CA MET A 259 17.22 -15.58 -1.14
C MET A 259 16.55 -15.98 -2.46
N LEU A 260 15.27 -15.62 -2.66
CA LEU A 260 14.54 -15.97 -3.88
C LEU A 260 15.06 -15.23 -5.11
N ASP A 261 15.42 -13.96 -4.96
CA ASP A 261 16.06 -13.17 -6.02
C ASP A 261 17.42 -13.76 -6.39
N GLY A 262 18.23 -14.11 -5.39
CA GLY A 262 19.53 -14.77 -5.60
C GLY A 262 19.44 -16.16 -6.26
N TRP A 263 18.28 -16.81 -6.18
CA TRP A 263 18.01 -18.09 -6.87
C TRP A 263 17.33 -17.92 -8.23
N GLY A 264 17.08 -16.69 -8.68
CA GLY A 264 16.33 -16.40 -9.89
C GLY A 264 14.88 -16.85 -9.84
N ILE A 265 14.32 -16.98 -8.63
CA ILE A 265 12.96 -17.45 -8.42
C ILE A 265 12.03 -16.24 -8.28
N SER A 266 11.15 -16.06 -9.24
CA SER A 266 10.01 -15.16 -9.13
C SER A 266 8.78 -15.93 -8.66
N PHE A 267 7.94 -15.28 -7.84
CA PHE A 267 6.64 -15.80 -7.48
C PHE A 267 5.59 -14.72 -7.77
N LYS A 268 4.44 -15.15 -8.27
CA LYS A 268 3.34 -14.25 -8.64
C LYS A 268 2.22 -14.26 -7.60
N THR A 269 2.08 -15.37 -6.89
CA THR A 269 1.02 -15.58 -5.92
C THR A 269 1.59 -16.08 -4.59
N PRO A 270 0.86 -15.90 -3.47
CA PRO A 270 1.23 -16.51 -2.19
C PRO A 270 1.36 -18.05 -2.26
N GLY A 271 0.59 -18.70 -3.14
CA GLY A 271 0.71 -20.13 -3.40
C GLY A 271 2.05 -20.50 -3.99
N ASP A 272 2.55 -19.73 -4.97
CA ASP A 272 3.87 -19.93 -5.57
C ASP A 272 4.97 -19.76 -4.53
N LEU A 273 4.88 -18.72 -3.70
CA LEU A 273 5.81 -18.49 -2.60
C LEU A 273 5.81 -19.66 -1.63
N TRP A 274 4.63 -20.17 -1.28
CA TRP A 274 4.51 -21.32 -0.40
C TRP A 274 5.16 -22.57 -1.02
N GLU A 275 4.91 -22.83 -2.29
CA GLU A 275 5.50 -23.98 -2.98
C GLU A 275 7.03 -23.93 -2.97
N VAL A 276 7.60 -22.75 -3.21
CA VAL A 276 9.05 -22.53 -3.13
C VAL A 276 9.58 -22.77 -1.73
N LEU A 277 8.92 -22.22 -0.71
CA LEU A 277 9.31 -22.40 0.69
C LEU A 277 9.18 -23.85 1.13
N ALA A 278 8.10 -24.54 0.77
CA ALA A 278 7.87 -25.94 1.11
C ALA A 278 8.92 -26.86 0.49
N ARG A 279 9.29 -26.64 -0.78
CA ARG A 279 10.37 -27.38 -1.46
C ARG A 279 11.71 -27.26 -0.73
N ASN A 280 12.01 -26.07 -0.22
CA ASN A 280 13.30 -25.79 0.42
C ASN A 280 13.32 -26.14 1.92
N MET A 281 12.15 -26.28 2.55
CA MET A 281 12.04 -26.69 3.96
C MET A 281 12.03 -28.22 4.17
N GLY A 282 12.02 -29.01 3.09
CA GLY A 282 12.12 -30.48 3.15
C GLY A 282 10.93 -31.19 3.82
N GLY A 283 9.79 -30.53 3.94
CA GLY A 283 8.59 -31.07 4.58
C GLY A 283 7.29 -30.57 3.95
N GLY A 284 6.23 -31.35 4.07
CA GLY A 284 4.89 -30.96 3.64
C GLY A 284 4.37 -29.72 4.39
N MET A 285 3.36 -29.09 3.81
CA MET A 285 2.66 -27.94 4.41
C MET A 285 2.08 -28.31 5.77
N PRO A 286 2.39 -27.57 6.86
CA PRO A 286 1.70 -27.77 8.12
C PRO A 286 0.18 -27.60 7.97
N PRO A 287 -0.64 -28.43 8.61
CA PRO A 287 -2.11 -28.41 8.41
C PRO A 287 -2.78 -27.07 8.70
N GLU A 288 -2.19 -26.26 9.58
CA GLU A 288 -2.72 -24.96 9.99
C GLU A 288 -2.46 -23.86 8.94
N VAL A 289 -1.41 -24.01 8.13
CA VAL A 289 -1.02 -23.00 7.15
C VAL A 289 -2.01 -22.91 5.97
N PRO A 290 -2.58 -24.03 5.44
CA PRO A 290 -3.61 -23.93 4.41
C PRO A 290 -4.81 -23.11 4.82
N LYS A 291 -5.31 -23.25 6.06
CA LYS A 291 -6.44 -22.45 6.55
C LYS A 291 -6.11 -20.98 6.59
N THR A 292 -4.93 -20.63 7.04
CA THR A 292 -4.48 -19.24 7.10
C THR A 292 -4.29 -18.67 5.70
N LEU A 293 -3.72 -19.43 4.77
CA LEU A 293 -3.58 -19.04 3.38
C LEU A 293 -4.94 -18.89 2.68
N MET A 294 -5.89 -19.78 2.91
CA MET A 294 -7.25 -19.68 2.40
C MET A 294 -7.95 -18.41 2.92
N ASN A 295 -7.79 -18.10 4.20
CA ASN A 295 -8.36 -16.89 4.81
C ASN A 295 -7.72 -15.61 4.26
N LEU A 296 -6.48 -15.67 3.79
CA LEU A 296 -5.74 -14.53 3.28
C LEU A 296 -5.81 -14.40 1.75
N CYS A 297 -5.89 -15.51 1.02
CA CYS A 297 -5.66 -15.60 -0.41
C CYS A 297 -6.81 -16.24 -1.22
N GLY A 298 -7.86 -16.75 -0.54
CA GLY A 298 -8.99 -17.41 -1.20
C GLY A 298 -8.74 -18.87 -1.61
N PRO A 299 -9.69 -19.53 -2.30
CA PRO A 299 -9.78 -20.99 -2.44
C PRO A 299 -8.70 -21.68 -3.30
N ARG A 300 -7.82 -20.96 -3.96
CA ARG A 300 -6.78 -21.55 -4.84
C ARG A 300 -5.70 -22.33 -4.10
N VAL A 301 -5.56 -22.18 -2.82
CA VAL A 301 -4.54 -22.89 -2.02
C VAL A 301 -4.92 -24.36 -1.79
N GLU A 302 -6.20 -24.71 -1.91
CA GLU A 302 -6.67 -26.11 -1.80
C GLU A 302 -6.21 -27.02 -2.96
N SER A 303 -5.88 -26.45 -4.12
CA SER A 303 -5.52 -27.20 -5.32
C SER A 303 -4.02 -27.55 -5.44
N LEU A 304 -3.21 -27.16 -4.48
CA LEU A 304 -1.79 -27.57 -4.46
C LEU A 304 -1.71 -29.06 -4.10
N PRO A 305 -1.23 -29.94 -5.01
CA PRO A 305 -1.20 -31.36 -4.75
C PRO A 305 -0.31 -31.67 -3.53
N ALA A 306 -0.89 -32.37 -2.57
CA ALA A 306 -0.10 -32.98 -1.50
C ALA A 306 0.98 -33.85 -2.14
N ARG A 307 2.25 -33.41 -2.12
CA ARG A 307 3.36 -34.23 -2.61
C ARG A 307 3.48 -35.45 -1.75
N LYS A 308 3.28 -36.62 -2.36
CA LYS A 308 3.69 -37.90 -1.78
C LYS A 308 5.18 -37.78 -1.42
N ALA A 309 5.47 -37.92 -0.16
CA ALA A 309 6.84 -38.12 0.31
C ALA A 309 7.47 -39.26 -0.48
N LYS A 310 8.59 -39.00 -1.14
CA LYS A 310 9.48 -40.06 -1.64
C LYS A 310 10.42 -40.48 -0.52
#